data_d9d9138f793f06b5b24e91a64f94ec52
#
_entry.id   d9d9138f793f06b5b24e91a64f94ec52
#
_cell.length_a   1.000
_cell.length_b   1.000
_cell.length_c   1.000
_cell.angle_alpha   90.00
_cell.angle_beta   90.00
_cell.angle_gamma   90.00
#
_symmetry.space_group_name_H-M   'P 1'
#
loop_
_entity.id
_entity.type
_entity.pdbx_description
1 polymer ?
#
loop_
_entity_poly.entity_id
_entity_poly.type
_entity_poly.pdbx_seq_one_letter_code
_entity_poly.pdbx_strand_id
1 'polypeptide(L)'
;MRAVDCECPLPRPIAVRSRRSAHRRVARRARRSTPPRLADLDECAHSSDFVIPALFVFEMKATDAPTSSAIVRDATEHDLEAIQAIYAHHVLTGVASFEETPPSVDDLRARREAVRRHGLPYLVAELDGVVAGYAYATPYRPRSAYRYAIEDSIYVNEACRGRGIGRVLLAALIARCEAGPWRQMIAVIADGGRGGSTSLHRSLGFEPIGTLRGVGFKHGRWIDTALMQRVLGDGAQTPPSNADASH
;
A
#
# COMPACT_ATOMS: atom_id res chain seq x y z
N MET A 1 50.09 10.62 -29.79
CA MET A 1 49.36 9.84 -28.81
C MET A 1 48.32 9.02 -29.58
N ARG A 2 48.52 7.70 -29.65
CA ARG A 2 47.66 6.80 -30.44
C ARG A 2 46.50 6.36 -29.55
N ALA A 3 45.27 6.47 -30.10
CA ALA A 3 44.05 5.91 -29.49
C ALA A 3 44.17 4.37 -29.52
N VAL A 4 43.85 3.73 -28.41
CA VAL A 4 43.76 2.28 -28.28
C VAL A 4 42.26 1.90 -28.33
N ASP A 5 41.87 1.35 -29.48
CA ASP A 5 40.53 0.80 -29.66
C ASP A 5 40.42 -0.51 -28.86
N CYS A 6 39.55 -0.53 -27.87
CA CYS A 6 39.20 -1.70 -27.09
C CYS A 6 37.93 -2.31 -27.65
N GLU A 7 38.07 -3.23 -28.60
CA GLU A 7 36.93 -4.08 -29.07
C GLU A 7 36.58 -5.11 -28.02
N CYS A 8 35.37 -4.99 -27.49
CA CYS A 8 34.76 -5.97 -26.58
C CYS A 8 33.99 -7.01 -27.40
N PRO A 9 34.35 -8.31 -27.36
CA PRO A 9 33.64 -9.34 -28.15
C PRO A 9 32.25 -9.62 -27.55
N LEU A 10 31.24 -9.56 -28.41
CA LEU A 10 29.85 -9.92 -28.08
C LEU A 10 29.74 -11.43 -27.77
N PRO A 11 28.99 -11.82 -26.74
CA PRO A 11 28.75 -13.23 -26.44
C PRO A 11 27.80 -13.88 -27.46
N ARG A 12 28.14 -15.09 -27.90
CA ARG A 12 27.33 -15.91 -28.83
C ARG A 12 26.01 -16.34 -28.17
N PRO A 13 24.91 -16.47 -28.93
CA PRO A 13 23.65 -16.92 -28.38
C PRO A 13 23.67 -18.38 -27.97
N ILE A 14 23.23 -18.65 -26.75
CA ILE A 14 23.05 -20.01 -26.21
C ILE A 14 21.74 -20.58 -26.77
N ALA A 15 21.83 -21.70 -27.49
CA ALA A 15 20.67 -22.43 -28.01
C ALA A 15 19.88 -23.07 -26.85
N VAL A 16 18.66 -22.62 -26.61
CA VAL A 16 17.73 -23.22 -25.65
C VAL A 16 17.06 -24.43 -26.30
N ARG A 17 17.44 -25.63 -25.89
CA ARG A 17 16.72 -26.87 -26.24
C ARG A 17 15.39 -26.92 -25.48
N SER A 18 14.27 -26.80 -26.19
CA SER A 18 12.94 -27.06 -25.66
C SER A 18 12.75 -28.52 -25.30
N ARG A 19 12.63 -28.84 -24.03
CA ARG A 19 12.11 -30.16 -23.58
C ARG A 19 10.58 -30.07 -23.53
N ARG A 20 9.89 -30.70 -24.48
CA ARG A 20 8.46 -30.98 -24.42
C ARG A 20 8.20 -31.95 -23.26
N SER A 21 7.54 -31.50 -22.22
CA SER A 21 7.02 -32.31 -21.13
C SER A 21 5.57 -32.71 -21.45
N ALA A 22 5.35 -34.04 -21.47
CA ALA A 22 4.06 -34.65 -21.73
C ALA A 22 3.12 -34.46 -20.53
N HIS A 23 2.01 -33.78 -20.73
CA HIS A 23 0.92 -33.69 -19.76
C HIS A 23 0.09 -34.96 -19.76
N ARG A 24 0.29 -35.78 -18.71
CA ARG A 24 -0.66 -36.85 -18.33
C ARG A 24 -1.90 -36.22 -17.69
N ARG A 25 -3.03 -36.29 -18.38
CA ARG A 25 -4.37 -35.95 -17.82
C ARG A 25 -4.77 -37.02 -16.82
N VAL A 26 -4.92 -36.64 -15.55
CA VAL A 26 -5.64 -37.42 -14.55
C VAL A 26 -7.03 -36.81 -14.37
N ALA A 27 -8.03 -37.51 -14.91
CA ALA A 27 -9.44 -37.18 -14.70
C ALA A 27 -9.85 -37.60 -13.28
N ARG A 28 -10.15 -36.64 -12.42
CA ARG A 28 -10.84 -36.85 -11.13
C ARG A 28 -12.35 -36.65 -11.32
N ARG A 29 -13.06 -37.76 -11.22
CA ARG A 29 -14.52 -37.89 -11.19
C ARG A 29 -15.08 -37.19 -9.95
N ALA A 30 -15.80 -36.06 -10.14
CA ALA A 30 -16.55 -35.41 -9.09
C ALA A 30 -17.82 -36.22 -8.80
N ARG A 31 -17.97 -36.73 -7.59
CA ARG A 31 -19.24 -37.27 -7.08
C ARG A 31 -20.11 -36.11 -6.64
N ARG A 32 -21.27 -35.99 -7.30
CA ARG A 32 -22.38 -35.10 -6.88
C ARG A 32 -23.06 -35.72 -5.66
N SER A 33 -23.09 -35.02 -4.55
CA SER A 33 -23.95 -35.27 -3.42
C SER A 33 -25.11 -34.29 -3.44
N THR A 34 -26.32 -34.84 -3.52
CA THR A 34 -27.60 -34.16 -3.49
C THR A 34 -27.92 -33.77 -2.04
N PRO A 35 -28.50 -32.57 -1.75
CA PRO A 35 -28.99 -32.25 -0.42
C PRO A 35 -30.35 -32.90 -0.16
N PRO A 36 -30.68 -33.26 1.08
CA PRO A 36 -32.00 -33.83 1.43
C PRO A 36 -33.08 -32.77 1.46
N ARG A 37 -34.31 -33.19 1.04
CA ARG A 37 -35.53 -32.42 1.04
C ARG A 37 -36.04 -32.23 2.46
N LEU A 38 -36.55 -31.02 2.76
CA LEU A 38 -37.49 -30.78 3.87
C LEU A 38 -38.83 -31.43 3.54
N ALA A 39 -39.30 -32.29 4.40
CA ALA A 39 -40.72 -32.64 4.55
C ALA A 39 -40.94 -33.17 5.97
N ASP A 40 -42.02 -32.68 6.60
CA ASP A 40 -42.81 -33.22 7.68
C ASP A 40 -42.24 -33.25 9.10
N LEU A 41 -42.71 -32.31 9.90
CA LEU A 41 -43.17 -32.54 11.27
C LEU A 41 -44.21 -31.46 11.61
N ASP A 42 -45.48 -31.81 11.33
CA ASP A 42 -46.64 -31.18 11.97
C ASP A 42 -46.93 -31.91 13.29
N GLU A 43 -47.59 -31.15 14.19
CA GLU A 43 -48.33 -31.57 15.37
C GLU A 43 -47.59 -32.06 16.62
N CYS A 44 -47.52 -31.16 17.61
CA CYS A 44 -48.15 -31.42 18.92
C CYS A 44 -48.33 -30.10 19.70
N ALA A 45 -49.56 -29.64 19.75
CA ALA A 45 -50.04 -28.66 20.72
C ALA A 45 -50.24 -29.34 22.06
N HIS A 46 -49.80 -28.73 23.20
CA HIS A 46 -50.59 -28.62 24.46
C HIS A 46 -49.86 -27.70 25.46
N SER A 47 -50.47 -26.59 25.71
CA SER A 47 -50.75 -25.93 26.98
C SER A 47 -49.68 -25.99 28.10
N SER A 48 -49.16 -24.85 28.45
CA SER A 48 -49.10 -24.41 29.87
C SER A 48 -48.72 -22.93 29.95
N ASP A 49 -49.62 -22.14 30.50
CA ASP A 49 -49.41 -20.73 30.87
C ASP A 49 -48.20 -20.55 31.80
N PHE A 50 -47.19 -19.83 31.33
CA PHE A 50 -46.19 -19.23 32.18
C PHE A 50 -46.10 -17.74 31.86
N VAL A 51 -46.74 -16.95 32.70
CA VAL A 51 -46.64 -15.49 32.71
C VAL A 51 -45.24 -15.13 33.18
N ILE A 52 -44.38 -14.72 32.26
CA ILE A 52 -43.08 -14.12 32.60
C ILE A 52 -43.30 -12.61 32.76
N PRO A 53 -42.97 -12.01 33.94
CA PRO A 53 -43.10 -10.55 34.08
C PRO A 53 -42.14 -9.85 33.13
N ALA A 54 -42.64 -8.81 32.48
CA ALA A 54 -41.87 -7.95 31.57
C ALA A 54 -40.57 -7.45 32.24
N LEU A 55 -39.49 -8.05 31.86
CA LEU A 55 -38.18 -7.49 32.17
C LEU A 55 -38.05 -6.23 31.34
N PHE A 56 -38.02 -5.08 32.01
CA PHE A 56 -37.65 -3.78 31.39
C PHE A 56 -36.24 -3.91 30.84
N VAL A 57 -36.10 -4.21 29.57
CA VAL A 57 -34.84 -4.06 28.85
C VAL A 57 -34.58 -2.55 28.73
N PHE A 58 -33.75 -2.03 29.63
CA PHE A 58 -33.24 -0.70 29.48
C PHE A 58 -32.31 -0.75 28.25
N GLU A 59 -32.83 -0.36 27.09
CA GLU A 59 -32.00 -0.09 25.92
C GLU A 59 -31.05 1.06 26.30
N MET A 60 -29.84 0.69 26.72
CA MET A 60 -28.73 1.62 26.75
C MET A 60 -28.47 2.03 25.30
N LYS A 61 -29.06 3.17 24.89
CA LYS A 61 -28.62 3.91 23.74
C LYS A 61 -27.10 4.00 23.83
N ALA A 62 -26.39 3.32 22.94
CA ALA A 62 -24.97 3.56 22.76
C ALA A 62 -24.81 5.06 22.51
N THR A 63 -24.26 5.76 23.49
CA THR A 63 -23.81 7.13 23.31
C THR A 63 -22.80 7.08 22.17
N ASP A 64 -23.15 7.65 21.02
CA ASP A 64 -22.22 7.96 19.96
C ASP A 64 -21.09 8.79 20.56
N ALA A 65 -20.02 8.11 20.97
CA ALA A 65 -18.76 8.79 21.20
C ALA A 65 -18.38 9.43 19.86
N PRO A 66 -18.05 10.73 19.81
CA PRO A 66 -17.68 11.34 18.55
C PRO A 66 -16.55 10.51 17.94
N THR A 67 -16.83 9.90 16.79
CA THR A 67 -15.82 9.18 16.02
C THR A 67 -14.82 10.24 15.59
N SER A 68 -13.71 10.36 16.32
CA SER A 68 -12.65 11.31 16.01
C SER A 68 -12.16 10.99 14.61
N SER A 69 -12.47 11.87 13.66
CA SER A 69 -12.05 11.73 12.27
C SER A 69 -10.64 12.30 12.13
N ALA A 70 -9.72 11.51 11.56
CA ALA A 70 -8.39 12.00 11.28
C ALA A 70 -8.41 13.15 10.27
N ILE A 71 -7.71 14.23 10.56
CA ILE A 71 -7.52 15.38 9.67
C ILE A 71 -6.21 15.16 8.89
N VAL A 72 -6.28 15.21 7.54
CA VAL A 72 -5.09 15.15 6.70
C VAL A 72 -4.71 16.56 6.23
N ARG A 73 -3.47 16.93 6.45
CA ARG A 73 -2.90 18.23 6.07
C ARG A 73 -1.45 18.10 5.59
N ASP A 74 -0.93 19.16 4.98
CA ASP A 74 0.48 19.25 4.66
C ASP A 74 1.34 19.20 5.95
N ALA A 75 2.44 18.45 5.89
CA ALA A 75 3.39 18.38 6.98
C ALA A 75 4.15 19.70 7.13
N THR A 76 4.28 20.16 8.36
CA THR A 76 5.03 21.36 8.75
C THR A 76 6.38 20.98 9.38
N GLU A 77 7.19 21.97 9.74
CA GLU A 77 8.42 21.77 10.49
C GLU A 77 8.16 21.13 11.87
N HIS A 78 7.06 21.51 12.51
CA HIS A 78 6.69 21.03 13.85
C HIS A 78 6.31 19.53 13.87
N ASP A 79 6.03 18.94 12.73
CA ASP A 79 5.65 17.53 12.63
C ASP A 79 6.87 16.59 12.52
N LEU A 80 8.07 17.12 12.23
CA LEU A 80 9.24 16.32 11.88
C LEU A 80 9.71 15.39 13.00
N GLU A 81 9.59 15.78 14.26
CA GLU A 81 9.94 14.92 15.39
C GLU A 81 8.98 13.73 15.49
N ALA A 82 7.68 13.96 15.34
CA ALA A 82 6.68 12.89 15.33
C ALA A 82 6.84 11.96 14.12
N ILE A 83 7.12 12.52 12.94
CA ILE A 83 7.42 11.76 11.71
C ILE A 83 8.65 10.89 11.93
N GLN A 84 9.71 11.45 12.52
CA GLN A 84 10.94 10.71 12.82
C GLN A 84 10.67 9.55 13.78
N ALA A 85 9.93 9.77 14.85
CA ALA A 85 9.58 8.71 15.80
C ALA A 85 8.78 7.58 15.13
N ILE A 86 7.79 7.91 14.30
CA ILE A 86 7.02 6.92 13.53
C ILE A 86 7.95 6.14 12.59
N TYR A 87 8.80 6.84 11.82
CA TYR A 87 9.69 6.19 10.86
C TYR A 87 10.75 5.32 11.55
N ALA A 88 11.35 5.82 12.63
CA ALA A 88 12.34 5.08 13.42
C ALA A 88 11.78 3.75 13.93
N HIS A 89 10.52 3.74 14.41
CA HIS A 89 9.85 2.50 14.80
C HIS A 89 9.80 1.50 13.64
N HIS A 90 9.37 1.92 12.44
CA HIS A 90 9.30 1.05 11.27
C HIS A 90 10.67 0.56 10.78
N VAL A 91 11.71 1.41 10.88
CA VAL A 91 13.09 1.04 10.55
C VAL A 91 13.61 -0.03 11.50
N LEU A 92 13.40 0.13 12.80
CA LEU A 92 13.97 -0.75 13.82
C LEU A 92 13.21 -2.07 14.00
N THR A 93 11.89 -2.07 13.83
CA THR A 93 11.05 -3.23 14.18
C THR A 93 10.46 -3.98 13.00
N GLY A 94 10.40 -3.32 11.82
CA GLY A 94 9.70 -3.84 10.67
C GLY A 94 10.54 -3.93 9.40
N VAL A 95 9.88 -4.36 8.34
CA VAL A 95 10.45 -4.44 6.98
C VAL A 95 9.81 -3.44 6.01
N ALA A 96 8.93 -2.57 6.49
CA ALA A 96 8.28 -1.54 5.66
C ALA A 96 9.28 -0.53 5.07
N SER A 97 10.46 -0.41 5.68
CA SER A 97 11.61 0.30 5.13
C SER A 97 12.82 -0.66 5.09
N PHE A 98 13.64 -0.54 4.06
CA PHE A 98 14.91 -1.27 3.96
C PHE A 98 16.09 -0.51 4.59
N GLU A 99 15.83 0.66 5.17
CA GLU A 99 16.83 1.32 6.02
C GLU A 99 17.03 0.49 7.31
N GLU A 100 18.26 0.42 7.78
CA GLU A 100 18.66 -0.31 9.00
C GLU A 100 18.92 0.63 10.18
N THR A 101 19.27 1.89 9.86
CA THR A 101 19.48 2.95 10.84
C THR A 101 18.45 4.06 10.63
N PRO A 102 17.71 4.45 11.66
CA PRO A 102 16.76 5.56 11.54
C PRO A 102 17.47 6.87 11.18
N PRO A 103 16.94 7.66 10.23
CA PRO A 103 17.45 8.98 9.93
C PRO A 103 17.21 9.95 11.09
N SER A 104 18.02 11.00 11.15
CA SER A 104 17.79 12.12 12.05
C SER A 104 16.62 13.00 11.61
N VAL A 105 16.17 13.90 12.47
CA VAL A 105 15.16 14.91 12.12
C VAL A 105 15.66 15.81 10.99
N ASP A 106 16.96 16.15 10.97
CA ASP A 106 17.56 16.97 9.92
C ASP A 106 17.58 16.25 8.56
N ASP A 107 17.85 14.93 8.55
CA ASP A 107 17.75 14.12 7.33
C ASP A 107 16.30 14.11 6.79
N LEU A 108 15.32 13.97 7.66
CA LEU A 108 13.90 14.00 7.27
C LEU A 108 13.48 15.39 6.78
N ARG A 109 14.00 16.45 7.39
CA ARG A 109 13.81 17.82 6.89
C ARG A 109 14.34 17.96 5.46
N ALA A 110 15.56 17.51 5.21
CA ALA A 110 16.15 17.55 3.88
C ALA A 110 15.35 16.71 2.86
N ARG A 111 14.86 15.52 3.26
CA ARG A 111 14.00 14.67 2.41
C ARG A 111 12.67 15.35 2.10
N ARG A 112 12.01 15.93 3.09
CA ARG A 112 10.76 16.67 2.90
C ARG A 112 10.93 17.84 1.94
N GLU A 113 11.99 18.62 2.09
CA GLU A 113 12.32 19.73 1.17
C GLU A 113 12.62 19.22 -0.25
N ALA A 114 13.28 18.07 -0.39
CA ALA A 114 13.51 17.46 -1.70
C ALA A 114 12.18 17.05 -2.37
N VAL A 115 11.24 16.45 -1.63
CA VAL A 115 9.89 16.11 -2.11
C VAL A 115 9.16 17.39 -2.58
N ARG A 116 9.17 18.45 -1.77
CA ARG A 116 8.51 19.72 -2.09
C ARG A 116 9.10 20.42 -3.32
N ARG A 117 10.41 20.34 -3.54
CA ARG A 117 11.06 20.88 -4.75
C ARG A 117 10.55 20.21 -6.04
N HIS A 118 10.09 18.98 -5.96
CA HIS A 118 9.42 18.29 -7.09
C HIS A 118 7.94 18.61 -7.22
N GLY A 119 7.38 19.53 -6.42
CA GLY A 119 5.94 19.81 -6.41
C GLY A 119 5.10 18.66 -5.83
N LEU A 120 5.74 17.70 -5.13
CA LEU A 120 5.06 16.53 -4.59
C LEU A 120 4.58 16.76 -3.15
N PRO A 121 3.45 16.15 -2.77
CA PRO A 121 2.88 16.30 -1.43
C PRO A 121 3.67 15.51 -0.37
N TYR A 122 3.73 16.10 0.83
CA TYR A 122 4.23 15.46 2.04
C TYR A 122 3.19 15.74 3.15
N LEU A 123 2.40 14.73 3.51
CA LEU A 123 1.18 14.85 4.30
C LEU A 123 1.32 14.18 5.67
N VAL A 124 0.63 14.71 6.67
CA VAL A 124 0.38 14.06 7.96
C VAL A 124 -1.11 13.84 8.16
N ALA A 125 -1.46 12.76 8.87
CA ALA A 125 -2.78 12.56 9.44
C ALA A 125 -2.69 12.87 10.94
N GLU A 126 -3.49 13.81 11.38
CA GLU A 126 -3.63 14.19 12.78
C GLU A 126 -4.90 13.58 13.36
N LEU A 127 -4.81 12.99 14.52
CA LEU A 127 -5.91 12.38 15.26
C LEU A 127 -5.82 12.83 16.71
N ASP A 128 -6.85 13.51 17.20
CA ASP A 128 -6.89 14.06 18.57
C ASP A 128 -5.68 14.97 18.90
N GLY A 129 -5.21 15.77 17.94
CA GLY A 129 -4.07 16.67 18.10
C GLY A 129 -2.69 15.98 18.01
N VAL A 130 -2.63 14.68 17.69
CA VAL A 130 -1.38 13.91 17.59
C VAL A 130 -1.18 13.41 16.16
N VAL A 131 0.05 13.47 15.65
CA VAL A 131 0.39 12.88 14.33
C VAL A 131 0.27 11.37 14.41
N ALA A 132 -0.77 10.84 13.77
CA ALA A 132 -1.11 9.41 13.74
C ALA A 132 -0.43 8.66 12.57
N GLY A 133 0.11 9.38 11.58
CA GLY A 133 0.81 8.82 10.45
C GLY A 133 1.18 9.89 9.45
N TYR A 134 1.96 9.53 8.44
CA TYR A 134 2.35 10.41 7.36
C TYR A 134 2.48 9.67 6.03
N ALA A 135 2.39 10.40 4.93
CA ALA A 135 2.55 9.88 3.58
C ALA A 135 3.18 10.94 2.67
N TYR A 136 3.93 10.50 1.70
CA TYR A 136 4.54 11.36 0.69
C TYR A 136 4.72 10.62 -0.62
N ALA A 137 4.97 11.36 -1.71
CA ALA A 137 5.36 10.78 -2.98
C ALA A 137 6.77 11.27 -3.37
N THR A 138 7.49 10.45 -4.15
CA THR A 138 8.79 10.79 -4.72
C THR A 138 8.81 10.45 -6.21
N PRO A 139 9.71 11.06 -7.04
CA PRO A 139 9.95 10.58 -8.37
C PRO A 139 10.37 9.10 -8.35
N TYR A 140 9.72 8.26 -9.16
CA TYR A 140 9.96 6.81 -9.16
C TYR A 140 11.40 6.42 -9.54
N ARG A 141 11.99 7.08 -10.52
CA ARG A 141 13.35 6.82 -11.00
C ARG A 141 14.02 8.11 -11.49
N PRO A 142 15.35 8.23 -11.41
CA PRO A 142 16.04 9.49 -11.71
C PRO A 142 16.14 9.82 -13.22
N ARG A 143 15.87 8.88 -14.13
CA ARG A 143 15.96 9.13 -15.57
C ARG A 143 14.76 9.93 -16.05
N SER A 144 14.98 10.92 -16.93
CA SER A 144 13.97 11.87 -17.40
C SER A 144 12.72 11.25 -18.03
N ALA A 145 12.83 10.08 -18.65
CA ALA A 145 11.65 9.38 -19.21
C ALA A 145 10.66 8.91 -18.13
N TYR A 146 11.07 8.81 -16.86
CA TYR A 146 10.19 8.47 -15.74
C TYR A 146 9.56 9.70 -15.06
N ARG A 147 9.74 10.91 -15.57
CA ARG A 147 9.31 12.15 -14.91
C ARG A 147 7.81 12.24 -14.58
N TYR A 148 6.97 11.41 -15.20
CA TYR A 148 5.53 11.35 -14.93
C TYR A 148 5.12 10.17 -14.05
N ALA A 149 6.09 9.41 -13.54
CA ALA A 149 5.87 8.30 -12.62
C ALA A 149 6.41 8.65 -11.24
N ILE A 150 5.60 8.39 -10.22
CA ILE A 150 5.93 8.64 -8.81
C ILE A 150 5.78 7.38 -7.98
N GLU A 151 6.45 7.33 -6.84
CA GLU A 151 6.35 6.26 -5.85
C GLU A 151 5.75 6.82 -4.56
N ASP A 152 4.77 6.13 -3.98
CA ASP A 152 4.19 6.51 -2.69
C ASP A 152 4.91 5.84 -1.52
N SER A 153 4.84 6.50 -0.38
CA SER A 153 5.29 5.98 0.91
C SER A 153 4.30 6.35 2.00
N ILE A 154 3.92 5.37 2.84
CA ILE A 154 2.95 5.57 3.92
C ILE A 154 3.45 4.87 5.17
N TYR A 155 3.44 5.60 6.28
CA TYR A 155 3.79 5.09 7.59
C TYR A 155 2.75 5.52 8.62
N VAL A 156 2.25 4.57 9.39
CA VAL A 156 1.23 4.79 10.42
C VAL A 156 1.83 4.49 11.78
N ASN A 157 1.56 5.34 12.77
CA ASN A 157 1.93 5.10 14.15
C ASN A 157 1.32 3.76 14.61
N GLU A 158 2.14 2.90 15.22
CA GLU A 158 1.71 1.58 15.67
C GLU A 158 0.46 1.63 16.57
N ALA A 159 0.38 2.61 17.46
CA ALA A 159 -0.77 2.81 18.35
C ALA A 159 -2.07 3.23 17.61
N CYS A 160 -1.96 3.67 16.36
CA CYS A 160 -3.08 4.14 15.54
C CYS A 160 -3.47 3.15 14.42
N ARG A 161 -2.86 1.94 14.40
CA ARG A 161 -3.18 0.91 13.40
C ARG A 161 -4.64 0.46 13.52
N GLY A 162 -5.21 0.04 12.39
CA GLY A 162 -6.61 -0.41 12.34
C GLY A 162 -7.67 0.70 12.42
N ARG A 163 -7.27 1.96 12.62
CA ARG A 163 -8.17 3.13 12.74
C ARG A 163 -8.41 3.86 11.41
N GLY A 164 -8.08 3.26 10.27
CA GLY A 164 -8.30 3.85 8.95
C GLY A 164 -7.28 4.91 8.51
N ILE A 165 -6.27 5.24 9.32
CA ILE A 165 -5.28 6.30 9.07
C ILE A 165 -4.57 6.12 7.72
N GLY A 166 -4.11 4.90 7.41
CA GLY A 166 -3.45 4.63 6.13
C GLY A 166 -4.36 4.89 4.93
N ARG A 167 -5.67 4.62 5.05
CA ARG A 167 -6.64 4.85 3.98
C ARG A 167 -6.87 6.33 3.70
N VAL A 168 -7.05 7.14 4.74
CA VAL A 168 -7.26 8.58 4.56
C VAL A 168 -6.01 9.28 4.04
N LEU A 169 -4.81 8.85 4.49
CA LEU A 169 -3.53 9.34 3.99
C LEU A 169 -3.33 9.02 2.51
N LEU A 170 -3.49 7.74 2.12
CA LEU A 170 -3.28 7.33 0.73
C LEU A 170 -4.31 7.97 -0.21
N ALA A 171 -5.58 8.06 0.20
CA ALA A 171 -6.61 8.74 -0.58
C ALA A 171 -6.29 10.23 -0.81
N ALA A 172 -5.85 10.93 0.24
CA ALA A 172 -5.45 12.33 0.13
C ALA A 172 -4.19 12.51 -0.73
N LEU A 173 -3.20 11.61 -0.59
CA LEU A 173 -1.99 11.62 -1.40
C LEU A 173 -2.31 11.44 -2.88
N ILE A 174 -3.15 10.46 -3.23
CA ILE A 174 -3.62 10.22 -4.60
C ILE A 174 -4.29 11.49 -5.15
N ALA A 175 -5.26 12.05 -4.43
CA ALA A 175 -6.01 13.23 -4.89
C ALA A 175 -5.09 14.44 -5.14
N ARG A 176 -4.07 14.64 -4.28
CA ARG A 176 -3.07 15.71 -4.47
C ARG A 176 -2.18 15.44 -5.69
N CYS A 177 -1.79 14.20 -5.93
CA CYS A 177 -0.97 13.82 -7.09
C CYS A 177 -1.76 13.87 -8.40
N GLU A 178 -3.06 13.53 -8.40
CA GLU A 178 -3.94 13.63 -9.58
C GLU A 178 -4.15 15.08 -10.04
N ALA A 179 -4.00 16.05 -9.15
CA ALA A 179 -4.04 17.47 -9.49
C ALA A 179 -2.75 17.99 -10.18
N GLY A 180 -1.69 17.18 -10.20
CA GLY A 180 -0.40 17.50 -10.82
C GLY A 180 -0.21 16.82 -12.19
N PRO A 181 1.02 16.88 -12.74
CA PRO A 181 1.32 16.32 -14.06
C PRO A 181 1.53 14.80 -14.06
N TRP A 182 1.42 14.16 -12.91
CA TRP A 182 1.74 12.75 -12.70
C TRP A 182 0.73 11.84 -13.39
N ARG A 183 1.23 10.75 -13.99
CA ARG A 183 0.41 9.81 -14.77
C ARG A 183 0.39 8.41 -14.19
N GLN A 184 1.36 8.04 -13.37
CA GLN A 184 1.47 6.72 -12.75
C GLN A 184 1.97 6.85 -11.33
N MET A 185 1.34 6.12 -10.41
CA MET A 185 1.80 5.97 -9.03
C MET A 185 2.17 4.50 -8.78
N ILE A 186 3.37 4.28 -8.28
CA ILE A 186 3.91 2.95 -7.98
C ILE A 186 3.96 2.79 -6.46
N ALA A 187 3.53 1.64 -5.98
CA ALA A 187 3.72 1.21 -4.61
C ALA A 187 4.76 0.08 -4.55
N VAL A 188 5.78 0.26 -3.71
CA VAL A 188 6.84 -0.72 -3.46
C VAL A 188 6.65 -1.27 -2.05
N ILE A 189 6.04 -2.46 -1.94
CA ILE A 189 5.57 -3.02 -0.67
C ILE A 189 6.46 -4.19 -0.26
N ALA A 190 7.18 -4.03 0.84
CA ALA A 190 8.02 -5.10 1.39
C ALA A 190 7.20 -6.31 1.89
N ASP A 191 7.91 -7.41 2.17
CA ASP A 191 7.37 -8.69 2.63
C ASP A 191 6.44 -9.39 1.62
N GLY A 192 6.66 -9.12 0.31
CA GLY A 192 5.88 -9.72 -0.78
C GLY A 192 4.39 -9.40 -0.73
N GLY A 193 4.03 -8.30 -0.03
CA GLY A 193 2.63 -7.87 0.10
C GLY A 193 1.79 -8.70 1.07
N ARG A 194 2.41 -9.45 1.98
CA ARG A 194 1.70 -10.26 3.00
C ARG A 194 1.03 -9.42 4.09
N GLY A 195 1.39 -8.17 4.24
CA GLY A 195 0.78 -7.24 5.19
C GLY A 195 -0.48 -6.54 4.67
N GLY A 196 -1.09 -5.73 5.53
CA GLY A 196 -2.30 -4.95 5.20
C GLY A 196 -2.10 -3.89 4.11
N SER A 197 -0.83 -3.54 3.78
CA SER A 197 -0.51 -2.51 2.79
C SER A 197 -1.03 -2.88 1.38
N THR A 198 -0.87 -4.12 0.93
CA THR A 198 -1.41 -4.57 -0.37
C THR A 198 -2.94 -4.44 -0.45
N SER A 199 -3.65 -4.80 0.62
CA SER A 199 -5.11 -4.66 0.69
C SER A 199 -5.53 -3.19 0.69
N LEU A 200 -4.79 -2.34 1.40
CA LEU A 200 -4.99 -0.90 1.41
C LEU A 200 -4.86 -0.31 0.00
N HIS A 201 -3.75 -0.57 -0.68
CA HIS A 201 -3.49 -0.05 -2.03
C HIS A 201 -4.53 -0.56 -3.03
N ARG A 202 -4.85 -1.87 -2.99
CA ARG A 202 -5.91 -2.44 -3.84
C ARG A 202 -7.25 -1.74 -3.63
N SER A 203 -7.63 -1.44 -2.39
CA SER A 203 -8.90 -0.76 -2.07
C SER A 203 -8.99 0.67 -2.61
N LEU A 204 -7.86 1.24 -3.04
CA LEU A 204 -7.74 2.58 -3.63
C LEU A 204 -7.29 2.51 -5.10
N GLY A 205 -7.52 1.38 -5.77
CA GLY A 205 -7.38 1.26 -7.22
C GLY A 205 -5.97 0.94 -7.71
N PHE A 206 -5.06 0.49 -6.84
CA PHE A 206 -3.79 -0.08 -7.29
C PHE A 206 -3.96 -1.53 -7.75
N GLU A 207 -3.32 -1.87 -8.84
CA GLU A 207 -3.26 -3.21 -9.40
C GLU A 207 -1.87 -3.85 -9.14
N PRO A 208 -1.79 -5.15 -8.81
CA PRO A 208 -0.52 -5.83 -8.68
C PRO A 208 0.15 -6.00 -10.04
N ILE A 209 1.42 -5.63 -10.14
CA ILE A 209 2.22 -5.75 -11.38
C ILE A 209 3.34 -6.77 -11.29
N GLY A 210 3.72 -7.20 -10.10
CA GLY A 210 4.72 -8.24 -9.94
C GLY A 210 5.31 -8.32 -8.53
N THR A 211 6.26 -9.26 -8.36
CA THR A 211 7.02 -9.43 -7.12
C THR A 211 8.49 -9.59 -7.45
N LEU A 212 9.32 -8.76 -6.84
CA LEU A 212 10.77 -8.93 -6.82
C LEU A 212 11.14 -9.84 -5.65
N ARG A 213 11.75 -10.98 -5.95
CA ARG A 213 12.06 -11.99 -4.92
C ARG A 213 13.44 -11.77 -4.33
N GLY A 214 13.53 -11.77 -3.00
CA GLY A 214 14.79 -11.72 -2.27
C GLY A 214 15.64 -10.49 -2.57
N VAL A 215 15.03 -9.32 -2.81
CA VAL A 215 15.76 -8.09 -3.21
C VAL A 215 16.24 -7.28 -2.02
N GLY A 216 15.71 -7.52 -0.82
CA GLY A 216 16.17 -6.91 0.43
C GLY A 216 16.66 -7.98 1.40
N PHE A 217 17.64 -7.61 2.25
CA PHE A 217 18.07 -8.47 3.36
C PHE A 217 17.99 -7.66 4.65
N LYS A 218 17.13 -8.05 5.58
CA LYS A 218 16.93 -7.32 6.84
C LYS A 218 16.45 -8.28 7.93
N HIS A 219 16.82 -8.04 9.17
CA HIS A 219 16.52 -8.91 10.32
C HIS A 219 16.89 -10.39 10.05
N GLY A 220 18.05 -10.62 9.40
CA GLY A 220 18.58 -11.97 9.14
C GLY A 220 17.84 -12.77 8.07
N ARG A 221 16.98 -12.15 7.26
CA ARG A 221 16.22 -12.84 6.21
C ARG A 221 16.12 -12.03 4.91
N TRP A 222 16.01 -12.77 3.79
CA TRP A 222 15.70 -12.20 2.49
C TRP A 222 14.22 -11.78 2.44
N ILE A 223 13.94 -10.65 1.80
CA ILE A 223 12.62 -10.04 1.75
C ILE A 223 12.22 -9.83 0.30
N ASP A 224 11.04 -10.32 -0.04
CA ASP A 224 10.40 -10.05 -1.31
C ASP A 224 9.75 -8.66 -1.29
N THR A 225 9.66 -8.02 -2.46
CA THR A 225 8.94 -6.75 -2.64
C THR A 225 7.83 -6.91 -3.66
N ALA A 226 6.60 -6.69 -3.25
CA ALA A 226 5.46 -6.62 -4.16
C ALA A 226 5.41 -5.22 -4.79
N LEU A 227 5.19 -5.18 -6.11
CA LEU A 227 4.99 -3.96 -6.86
C LEU A 227 3.52 -3.83 -7.23
N MET A 228 2.95 -2.66 -6.98
CA MET A 228 1.60 -2.31 -7.41
C MET A 228 1.64 -0.99 -8.16
N GLN A 229 0.67 -0.74 -9.02
CA GLN A 229 0.58 0.44 -9.86
C GLN A 229 -0.84 0.97 -9.89
N ARG A 230 -0.96 2.29 -9.87
CA ARG A 230 -2.22 3.01 -10.09
C ARG A 230 -2.04 4.05 -11.19
N VAL A 231 -3.01 4.10 -12.09
CA VAL A 231 -3.14 5.19 -13.08
C VAL A 231 -3.59 6.46 -12.36
N LEU A 232 -2.98 7.60 -12.70
CA LEU A 232 -3.38 8.93 -12.27
C LEU A 232 -3.88 9.74 -13.48
N GLY A 233 -4.99 10.47 -13.32
CA GLY A 233 -5.58 11.25 -14.39
C GLY A 233 -5.78 10.43 -15.67
N ASP A 234 -5.35 10.96 -16.82
CA ASP A 234 -5.45 10.29 -18.13
C ASP A 234 -4.47 9.12 -18.32
N GLY A 235 -3.55 8.90 -17.39
CA GLY A 235 -2.56 7.83 -17.48
C GLY A 235 -1.72 7.92 -18.77
N ALA A 236 -1.66 6.78 -19.48
CA ALA A 236 -0.97 6.67 -20.78
C ALA A 236 -1.90 6.88 -21.99
N GLN A 237 -3.15 7.30 -21.79
CA GLN A 237 -4.15 7.48 -22.83
C GLN A 237 -3.85 8.68 -23.74
N THR A 238 -3.23 9.71 -23.19
CA THR A 238 -2.85 10.92 -23.89
C THR A 238 -1.38 11.24 -23.66
N PRO A 239 -0.68 11.85 -24.66
CA PRO A 239 0.65 12.39 -24.42
C PRO A 239 0.57 13.48 -23.34
N PRO A 240 1.61 13.64 -22.50
CA PRO A 240 1.68 14.75 -21.57
C PRO A 240 1.67 16.09 -22.30
N SER A 241 1.02 17.10 -21.73
CA SER A 241 1.02 18.45 -22.32
C SER A 241 2.45 19.04 -22.27
N ASN A 242 2.78 19.92 -23.24
CA ASN A 242 4.08 20.62 -23.22
C ASN A 242 4.26 21.53 -22.00
N ALA A 243 3.16 21.92 -21.34
CA ALA A 243 3.19 22.67 -20.08
C ALA A 243 3.69 21.83 -18.90
N ASP A 244 3.53 20.49 -18.96
CA ASP A 244 3.96 19.54 -17.93
C ASP A 244 5.47 19.25 -17.99
N ALA A 245 6.18 19.71 -19.02
CA ALA A 245 7.60 19.43 -19.25
C ALA A 245 8.55 20.38 -18.48
N SER A 246 8.03 21.37 -17.76
CA SER A 246 8.81 22.48 -17.17
C SER A 246 9.12 22.31 -15.66
N HIS A 247 9.03 21.09 -15.12
CA HIS A 247 9.32 20.81 -13.70
C HIS A 247 10.45 19.82 -13.52
#